data_56a1ea8ea8d3d9511afebfc243a2ed45
#
_entry.id   56a1ea8ea8d3d9511afebfc243a2ed45
#
_cell.length_a   1.000
_cell.length_b   1.000
_cell.length_c   1.000
_cell.angle_alpha   90.00
_cell.angle_beta   90.00
_cell.angle_gamma   90.00
#
_symmetry.space_group_name_H-M   'P 1'
#
loop_
_entity.id
_entity.type
_entity.pdbx_description
1 polymer ?
#
loop_
_entity_poly.entity_id
_entity_poly.type
_entity_poly.pdbx_seq_one_letter_code
_entity_poly.pdbx_strand_id
1 'polypeptide(L)'
;MINVRDLIRRKGGRVFAVAPDASVVQALRDMADNNTGAVLVMQGEQVIGILSERDCVRKLDLVGRTAQDTRVDEIMTGDVLYVDASQSLDECMAVMIDKNIRHLPVFENGKLLGVISVRDVLKEVVDYQQFMISQLEHYISGSRH
;
A
#
# COMPACT_ATOMS: atom_id res chain seq x y z
N MET A 1 -10.95 16.50 -0.32
CA MET A 1 -9.89 15.50 -0.51
C MET A 1 -10.46 14.33 -1.30
N ILE A 2 -9.69 13.74 -2.17
CA ILE A 2 -10.15 12.61 -2.99
C ILE A 2 -10.35 11.34 -2.17
N ASN A 3 -11.11 10.39 -2.73
CA ASN A 3 -11.31 9.08 -2.10
C ASN A 3 -10.22 8.08 -2.58
N VAL A 4 -10.30 6.87 -2.06
CA VAL A 4 -9.33 5.80 -2.39
C VAL A 4 -9.32 5.49 -3.88
N ARG A 5 -10.47 5.45 -4.52
CA ARG A 5 -10.58 5.18 -5.97
C ARG A 5 -9.79 6.20 -6.79
N ASP A 6 -9.94 7.47 -6.46
CA ASP A 6 -9.25 8.55 -7.16
C ASP A 6 -7.74 8.47 -6.95
N LEU A 7 -7.30 8.13 -5.74
CA LEU A 7 -5.89 7.94 -5.44
C LEU A 7 -5.30 6.80 -6.27
N ILE A 8 -5.99 5.65 -6.34
CA ILE A 8 -5.55 4.51 -7.16
C ILE A 8 -5.45 4.90 -8.64
N ARG A 9 -6.42 5.66 -9.15
CA ARG A 9 -6.39 6.13 -10.54
C ARG A 9 -5.19 7.02 -10.82
N ARG A 10 -4.86 7.93 -9.92
CA ARG A 10 -3.69 8.80 -10.03
C ARG A 10 -2.38 8.03 -9.96
N LYS A 11 -2.32 7.04 -9.07
CA LYS A 11 -1.15 6.20 -8.88
C LYS A 11 -0.90 5.27 -10.06
N GLY A 12 -1.94 4.93 -10.83
CA GLY A 12 -1.83 4.07 -12.01
C GLY A 12 -2.22 2.62 -11.80
N GLY A 13 -2.67 2.22 -10.62
CA GLY A 13 -3.24 0.89 -10.37
C GLY A 13 -2.28 -0.28 -10.56
N ARG A 14 -0.96 -0.07 -10.56
CA ARG A 14 0.01 -1.15 -10.69
C ARG A 14 -0.04 -2.06 -9.46
N VAL A 15 -0.08 -3.37 -9.72
CA VAL A 15 -0.06 -4.39 -8.68
C VAL A 15 1.20 -5.23 -8.86
N PHE A 16 2.02 -5.29 -7.82
CA PHE A 16 3.17 -6.17 -7.79
C PHE A 16 2.82 -7.37 -6.93
N ALA A 17 2.88 -8.55 -7.53
CA ALA A 17 2.46 -9.78 -6.89
C ALA A 17 3.46 -10.90 -7.16
N VAL A 18 3.54 -11.83 -6.22
CA VAL A 18 4.35 -13.04 -6.34
C VAL A 18 3.49 -14.25 -6.03
N ALA A 19 3.92 -15.42 -6.52
CA ALA A 19 3.27 -16.68 -6.19
C ALA A 19 3.65 -17.13 -4.76
N PRO A 20 2.79 -17.90 -4.07
CA PRO A 20 3.09 -18.32 -2.71
C PRO A 20 4.33 -19.22 -2.60
N ASP A 21 4.66 -19.95 -3.65
CA ASP A 21 5.83 -20.83 -3.68
C ASP A 21 7.11 -20.15 -4.18
N ALA A 22 7.04 -18.88 -4.53
CA ALA A 22 8.23 -18.11 -4.90
C ALA A 22 9.18 -18.00 -3.69
N SER A 23 10.47 -17.82 -3.97
CA SER A 23 11.44 -17.57 -2.90
C SER A 23 11.29 -16.15 -2.36
N VAL A 24 11.59 -15.96 -1.09
CA VAL A 24 11.58 -14.63 -0.49
C VAL A 24 12.58 -13.70 -1.17
N VAL A 25 13.74 -14.25 -1.61
CA VAL A 25 14.73 -13.43 -2.31
C VAL A 25 14.17 -12.87 -3.62
N GLN A 26 13.35 -13.63 -4.35
CA GLN A 26 12.71 -13.13 -5.56
C GLN A 26 11.74 -12.00 -5.24
N ALA A 27 10.95 -12.15 -4.19
CA ALA A 27 10.04 -11.09 -3.75
C ALA A 27 10.80 -9.81 -3.37
N LEU A 28 11.93 -9.95 -2.68
CA LEU A 28 12.77 -8.80 -2.32
C LEU A 28 13.36 -8.10 -3.54
N ARG A 29 13.77 -8.86 -4.56
CA ARG A 29 14.23 -8.29 -5.83
C ARG A 29 13.13 -7.53 -6.54
N ASP A 30 11.92 -8.08 -6.56
CA ASP A 30 10.76 -7.42 -7.16
C ASP A 30 10.44 -6.11 -6.42
N MET A 31 10.52 -6.11 -5.08
CA MET A 31 10.33 -4.90 -4.28
C MET A 31 11.39 -3.84 -4.62
N ALA A 32 12.64 -4.24 -4.73
CA ALA A 32 13.74 -3.33 -5.05
C ALA A 32 13.59 -2.75 -6.46
N ASP A 33 13.30 -3.61 -7.45
CA ASP A 33 13.17 -3.21 -8.84
C ASP A 33 11.99 -2.26 -9.07
N ASN A 34 10.92 -2.42 -8.31
CA ASN A 34 9.71 -1.62 -8.43
C ASN A 34 9.60 -0.52 -7.37
N ASN A 35 10.63 -0.36 -6.55
CA ASN A 35 10.70 0.65 -5.50
C ASN A 35 9.46 0.64 -4.60
N THR A 36 9.08 -0.54 -4.14
CA THR A 36 7.96 -0.74 -3.23
C THR A 36 8.41 -1.54 -2.01
N GLY A 37 7.77 -1.29 -0.87
CA GLY A 37 8.08 -1.98 0.39
C GLY A 37 7.24 -3.22 0.66
N ALA A 38 6.37 -3.61 -0.27
CA ALA A 38 5.53 -4.78 -0.12
C ALA A 38 5.07 -5.31 -1.47
N VAL A 39 4.79 -6.61 -1.52
CA VAL A 39 4.17 -7.27 -2.67
C VAL A 39 2.99 -8.10 -2.19
N LEU A 40 1.98 -8.23 -3.03
CA LEU A 40 0.87 -9.15 -2.77
C LEU A 40 1.30 -10.57 -3.07
N VAL A 41 0.74 -11.51 -2.36
CA VAL A 41 0.89 -12.93 -2.63
C VAL A 41 -0.42 -13.41 -3.22
N MET A 42 -0.38 -13.84 -4.46
CA MET A 42 -1.58 -14.21 -5.20
C MET A 42 -1.52 -15.64 -5.71
N GLN A 43 -2.66 -16.30 -5.62
CA GLN A 43 -2.88 -17.59 -6.23
C GLN A 43 -3.97 -17.40 -7.29
N GLY A 44 -3.58 -17.37 -8.56
CA GLY A 44 -4.47 -16.94 -9.62
C GLY A 44 -4.90 -15.47 -9.41
N GLU A 45 -6.18 -15.21 -9.38
CA GLU A 45 -6.73 -13.88 -9.14
C GLU A 45 -7.00 -13.59 -7.66
N GLN A 46 -6.75 -14.57 -6.79
CA GLN A 46 -7.03 -14.45 -5.37
C GLN A 46 -5.82 -13.95 -4.59
N VAL A 47 -6.01 -12.91 -3.80
CA VAL A 47 -5.00 -12.41 -2.86
C VAL A 47 -5.05 -13.30 -1.63
N ILE A 48 -3.96 -14.01 -1.35
CA ILE A 48 -3.86 -14.92 -0.21
C ILE A 48 -2.93 -14.42 0.89
N GLY A 49 -2.16 -13.38 0.61
CA GLY A 49 -1.25 -12.81 1.58
C GLY A 49 -0.62 -11.52 1.09
N ILE A 50 0.16 -10.93 1.98
CA ILE A 50 1.01 -9.79 1.67
C ILE A 50 2.36 -10.02 2.33
N LEU A 51 3.42 -9.65 1.63
CA LEU A 51 4.78 -9.76 2.14
C LEU A 51 5.43 -8.38 2.08
N SER A 52 5.89 -7.89 3.24
CA SER A 52 6.58 -6.61 3.34
C SER A 52 8.06 -6.81 3.66
N GLU A 53 8.86 -5.76 3.41
CA GLU A 53 10.27 -5.74 3.85
C GLU A 53 10.37 -5.95 5.36
N ARG A 54 9.43 -5.39 6.11
CA ARG A 54 9.34 -5.54 7.57
C ARG A 54 9.17 -7.01 7.97
N ASP A 55 8.30 -7.76 7.25
CA ASP A 55 8.15 -9.20 7.47
C ASP A 55 9.48 -9.93 7.25
N CYS A 56 10.22 -9.55 6.20
CA CYS A 56 11.50 -10.18 5.88
C CYS A 56 12.53 -9.96 6.99
N VAL A 57 12.61 -8.75 7.54
CA VAL A 57 13.51 -8.48 8.66
C VAL A 57 13.12 -9.30 9.89
N ARG A 58 11.85 -9.27 10.26
CA ARG A 58 11.37 -9.88 11.50
C ARG A 58 11.31 -11.40 11.45
N LYS A 59 10.97 -11.96 10.29
CA LYS A 59 10.73 -13.39 10.14
C LYS A 59 11.86 -14.15 9.48
N LEU A 60 12.90 -13.47 9.02
CA LEU A 60 14.12 -14.08 8.48
C LEU A 60 15.34 -13.71 9.31
N ASP A 61 15.82 -12.47 9.22
CA ASP A 61 17.08 -12.07 9.84
C ASP A 61 17.09 -12.30 11.34
N LEU A 62 16.01 -11.93 12.04
CA LEU A 62 15.95 -12.05 13.49
C LEU A 62 15.86 -13.50 13.96
N VAL A 63 15.45 -14.43 13.09
CA VAL A 63 15.32 -15.86 13.43
C VAL A 63 16.36 -16.72 12.73
N GLY A 64 17.32 -16.13 12.01
CA GLY A 64 18.41 -16.85 11.37
C GLY A 64 18.02 -17.62 10.11
N ARG A 65 16.93 -17.26 9.45
CA ARG A 65 16.51 -17.85 8.18
C ARG A 65 17.05 -17.04 7.00
N THR A 66 17.22 -17.68 5.85
CA THR A 66 17.70 -17.00 4.65
C THR A 66 16.58 -16.79 3.66
N ALA A 67 16.63 -15.66 2.93
CA ALA A 67 15.65 -15.35 1.90
C ALA A 67 15.71 -16.35 0.73
N GLN A 68 16.88 -16.94 0.46
CA GLN A 68 17.07 -17.90 -0.60
C GLN A 68 16.39 -19.24 -0.30
N ASP A 69 16.37 -19.65 0.97
CA ASP A 69 15.88 -20.95 1.40
C ASP A 69 14.46 -20.90 2.00
N THR A 70 13.81 -19.75 1.90
CA THR A 70 12.47 -19.56 2.46
C THR A 70 11.49 -19.21 1.34
N ARG A 71 10.32 -19.87 1.37
CA ARG A 71 9.22 -19.56 0.46
C ARG A 71 8.42 -18.39 1.00
N VAL A 72 7.83 -17.65 0.10
CA VAL A 72 6.99 -16.50 0.45
C VAL A 72 5.84 -16.90 1.40
N ASP A 73 5.18 -18.04 1.13
CA ASP A 73 4.04 -18.49 1.95
C ASP A 73 4.41 -18.89 3.38
N GLU A 74 5.70 -19.10 3.65
CA GLU A 74 6.15 -19.43 5.01
C GLU A 74 6.20 -18.21 5.93
N ILE A 75 6.33 -17.01 5.39
CA ILE A 75 6.49 -15.79 6.20
C ILE A 75 5.50 -14.67 5.86
N MET A 76 4.70 -14.81 4.83
CA MET A 76 3.69 -13.80 4.47
C MET A 76 2.69 -13.60 5.59
N THR A 77 2.07 -12.42 5.61
CA THR A 77 0.89 -12.19 6.44
C THR A 77 -0.33 -12.69 5.68
N GLY A 78 -1.03 -13.68 6.25
CA GLY A 78 -2.17 -14.33 5.58
C GLY A 78 -3.51 -13.64 5.80
N ASP A 79 -3.67 -12.97 6.94
CA ASP A 79 -4.88 -12.19 7.24
C ASP A 79 -4.75 -10.80 6.64
N VAL A 80 -5.02 -10.70 5.35
CA VAL A 80 -4.85 -9.44 4.60
C VAL A 80 -6.05 -8.55 4.86
N LEU A 81 -5.79 -7.40 5.47
CA LEU A 81 -6.77 -6.33 5.57
C LEU A 81 -6.83 -5.58 4.25
N TYR A 82 -8.01 -5.16 3.85
CA TYR A 82 -8.22 -4.44 2.61
C TYR A 82 -9.24 -3.33 2.82
N VAL A 83 -9.30 -2.41 1.87
CA VAL A 83 -10.29 -1.34 1.85
C VAL A 83 -11.07 -1.36 0.55
N ASP A 84 -12.29 -0.86 0.61
CA ASP A 84 -13.11 -0.67 -0.59
C ASP A 84 -12.75 0.65 -1.26
N ALA A 85 -12.83 0.70 -2.57
CA ALA A 85 -12.50 1.89 -3.34
C ALA A 85 -13.38 3.10 -3.02
N SER A 86 -14.57 2.89 -2.45
CA SER A 86 -15.48 3.95 -2.04
C SER A 86 -15.12 4.60 -0.69
N GLN A 87 -14.22 3.97 0.07
CA GLN A 87 -13.84 4.49 1.38
C GLN A 87 -13.01 5.77 1.25
N SER A 88 -13.05 6.58 2.30
CA SER A 88 -12.27 7.82 2.35
C SER A 88 -10.81 7.54 2.72
N LEU A 89 -9.93 8.48 2.39
CA LEU A 89 -8.54 8.39 2.81
C LEU A 89 -8.39 8.45 4.33
N ASP A 90 -9.27 9.18 5.02
CA ASP A 90 -9.28 9.23 6.48
C ASP A 90 -9.57 7.86 7.09
N GLU A 91 -10.52 7.13 6.53
CA GLU A 91 -10.83 5.76 6.96
C GLU A 91 -9.63 4.83 6.74
N CYS A 92 -8.97 4.93 5.60
CA CYS A 92 -7.78 4.14 5.31
C CYS A 92 -6.64 4.45 6.28
N MET A 93 -6.42 5.73 6.55
CA MET A 93 -5.40 6.16 7.49
C MET A 93 -5.68 5.62 8.90
N ALA A 94 -6.94 5.66 9.33
CA ALA A 94 -7.35 5.10 10.61
C ALA A 94 -7.03 3.61 10.72
N VAL A 95 -7.31 2.83 9.66
CA VAL A 95 -7.00 1.40 9.63
C VAL A 95 -5.49 1.17 9.70
N MET A 96 -4.72 1.93 8.92
CA MET A 96 -3.25 1.80 8.90
C MET A 96 -2.64 2.09 10.27
N ILE A 97 -3.13 3.12 10.96
CA ILE A 97 -2.65 3.50 12.29
C ILE A 97 -3.06 2.46 13.32
N ASP A 98 -4.34 2.10 13.35
CA ASP A 98 -4.89 1.18 14.33
C ASP A 98 -4.25 -0.21 14.25
N LYS A 99 -4.05 -0.71 13.05
CA LYS A 99 -3.49 -2.06 12.80
C LYS A 99 -1.97 -2.05 12.57
N ASN A 100 -1.34 -0.88 12.59
CA ASN A 100 0.10 -0.71 12.36
C ASN A 100 0.54 -1.37 11.05
N ILE A 101 -0.21 -1.13 9.99
CA ILE A 101 0.08 -1.63 8.65
C ILE A 101 0.32 -0.46 7.70
N ARG A 102 1.17 -0.66 6.70
CA ARG A 102 1.62 0.39 5.79
C ARG A 102 1.12 0.25 4.36
N HIS A 103 0.51 -0.88 4.04
CA HIS A 103 0.02 -1.19 2.70
C HIS A 103 -1.34 -1.85 2.80
N LEU A 104 -2.29 -1.37 2.01
CA LEU A 104 -3.64 -1.91 1.95
C LEU A 104 -4.04 -2.20 0.50
N PRO A 105 -4.41 -3.44 0.20
CA PRO A 105 -5.09 -3.73 -1.07
C PRO A 105 -6.43 -3.01 -1.13
N VAL A 106 -6.76 -2.56 -2.33
CA VAL A 106 -8.01 -1.86 -2.62
C VAL A 106 -8.85 -2.69 -3.56
N PHE A 107 -10.08 -2.96 -3.17
CA PHE A 107 -11.03 -3.74 -3.96
C PHE A 107 -12.23 -2.89 -4.35
N GLU A 108 -12.82 -3.21 -5.48
CA GLU A 108 -14.11 -2.67 -5.92
C GLU A 108 -14.88 -3.79 -6.60
N ASN A 109 -16.10 -4.06 -6.13
CA ASN A 109 -16.95 -5.12 -6.66
C ASN A 109 -16.24 -6.48 -6.71
N GLY A 110 -15.48 -6.80 -5.69
CA GLY A 110 -14.74 -8.06 -5.59
C GLY A 110 -13.46 -8.13 -6.43
N LYS A 111 -13.12 -7.07 -7.14
CA LYS A 111 -11.92 -7.01 -7.98
C LYS A 111 -10.84 -6.16 -7.34
N LEU A 112 -9.61 -6.65 -7.39
CA LEU A 112 -8.44 -5.92 -6.91
C LEU A 112 -8.15 -4.76 -7.88
N LEU A 113 -8.12 -3.54 -7.37
CA LEU A 113 -7.78 -2.34 -8.14
C LEU A 113 -6.30 -1.97 -8.01
N GLY A 114 -5.71 -2.22 -6.86
CA GLY A 114 -4.33 -1.83 -6.59
C GLY A 114 -4.02 -1.89 -5.11
N VAL A 115 -2.88 -1.31 -4.74
CA VAL A 115 -2.42 -1.23 -3.35
C VAL A 115 -2.10 0.21 -3.03
N ILE A 116 -2.56 0.70 -1.88
CA ILE A 116 -2.16 2.01 -1.38
C ILE A 116 -1.23 1.84 -0.20
N SER A 117 -0.25 2.74 -0.10
CA SER A 117 0.69 2.79 1.01
C SER A 117 0.41 4.01 1.89
N VAL A 118 0.95 4.00 3.11
CA VAL A 118 0.94 5.18 3.99
C VAL A 118 1.54 6.38 3.26
N ARG A 119 2.61 6.17 2.50
CA ARG A 119 3.26 7.23 1.72
C ARG A 119 2.30 7.86 0.70
N ASP A 120 1.53 7.04 0.00
CA ASP A 120 0.54 7.53 -0.97
C ASP A 120 -0.50 8.41 -0.29
N VAL A 121 -1.01 7.98 0.86
CA VAL A 121 -2.02 8.72 1.61
C VAL A 121 -1.44 10.03 2.16
N LEU A 122 -0.25 9.97 2.75
CA LEU A 122 0.41 11.17 3.27
C LEU A 122 0.67 12.22 2.19
N LYS A 123 1.12 11.78 1.02
CA LYS A 123 1.33 12.69 -0.11
C LYS A 123 0.04 13.39 -0.50
N GLU A 124 -1.05 12.66 -0.57
CA GLU A 124 -2.36 13.25 -0.90
C GLU A 124 -2.82 14.24 0.16
N VAL A 125 -2.64 13.93 1.44
CA VAL A 125 -2.99 14.84 2.54
C VAL A 125 -2.18 16.12 2.46
N VAL A 126 -0.88 16.03 2.22
CA VAL A 126 0.00 17.21 2.08
C VAL A 126 -0.42 18.05 0.87
N ASP A 127 -0.66 17.43 -0.27
CA ASP A 127 -1.09 18.13 -1.48
C ASP A 127 -2.41 18.86 -1.26
N TYR A 128 -3.35 18.22 -0.58
CA TYR A 128 -4.64 18.83 -0.26
C TYR A 128 -4.49 20.04 0.67
N GLN A 129 -3.65 19.92 1.70
CA GLN A 129 -3.40 21.02 2.62
C GLN A 129 -2.75 22.21 1.91
N GLN A 130 -1.79 21.96 1.03
CA GLN A 130 -1.15 23.01 0.24
C GLN A 130 -2.15 23.68 -0.70
N PHE A 131 -3.03 22.90 -1.30
CA PHE A 131 -4.09 23.44 -2.13
C PHE A 131 -5.01 24.36 -1.31
N MET A 132 -5.43 23.93 -0.12
CA MET A 132 -6.29 24.74 0.76
C MET A 132 -5.61 26.04 1.19
N ILE A 133 -4.32 25.98 1.51
CA ILE A 133 -3.54 27.17 1.87
C ILE A 133 -3.50 28.14 0.69
N SER A 134 -3.21 27.65 -0.51
CA SER A 134 -3.21 28.45 -1.74
C SER A 134 -4.56 29.13 -1.97
N GLN A 135 -5.67 28.42 -1.78
CA GLN A 135 -7.00 28.97 -1.95
C GLN A 135 -7.28 30.08 -0.94
N LEU A 136 -6.88 29.89 0.30
CA LEU A 136 -7.05 30.92 1.33
C LEU A 136 -6.21 32.17 1.04
N GLU A 137 -4.96 31.99 0.62
CA GLU A 137 -4.08 33.11 0.24
C GLU A 137 -4.67 33.88 -0.94
N HIS A 138 -5.16 33.18 -1.93
CA HIS A 138 -5.78 33.78 -3.10
C HIS A 138 -7.05 34.58 -2.72
N TYR A 139 -7.87 34.00 -1.85
CA TYR A 139 -9.08 34.65 -1.35
C TYR A 139 -8.75 35.96 -0.61
N ILE A 140 -7.76 35.91 0.28
CA ILE A 140 -7.33 37.11 1.03
C ILE A 140 -6.78 38.18 0.09
N SER A 141 -5.95 37.80 -0.88
CA SER A 141 -5.44 38.73 -1.87
C SER A 141 -6.55 39.34 -2.73
N GLY A 142 -7.52 38.49 -3.15
CA GLY A 142 -8.67 38.96 -3.94
C GLY A 142 -9.57 39.93 -3.18
N SER A 143 -9.74 39.72 -1.86
CA SER A 143 -10.59 40.58 -1.06
C SER A 143 -10.02 41.99 -0.80
N ARG A 144 -8.75 42.22 -1.12
CA ARG A 144 -8.08 43.53 -1.00
C ARG A 144 -8.30 44.45 -2.20
N HIS A 145 -8.89 43.92 -3.23
CA HIS A 145 -9.24 44.70 -4.41
C HIS A 145 -10.68 45.24 -4.36
#